data_bd2b126d761c821d7c2c6e08d498b1b5
#
_entry.id   bd2b126d761c821d7c2c6e08d498b1b5
#
_cell.length_a   1.000
_cell.length_b   1.000
_cell.length_c   1.000
_cell.angle_alpha   90.00
_cell.angle_beta   90.00
_cell.angle_gamma   90.00
#
_symmetry.space_group_name_H-M   'P 1'
#
loop_
_entity.id
_entity.type
_entity.pdbx_description
1 polymer ?
#
loop_
_entity_poly.entity_id
_entity_poly.type
_entity_poly.pdbx_seq_one_letter_code
_entity_poly.pdbx_strand_id
1 'polypeptide(L)'
;MTYFWETVDTIAPDIGWPHFGPFHLAVLAVFLLLGAVLCRGYCGMDTDKRRRWRRMVALLLVADELFKDFGLLYGGNFSLDYLPLHLCSINIFLIALHAWRRPKLLDTFLYFVCLPAACAALLFPTWAPLPPLNFMVIHSFTVHFLLALYPLALTLRGDMDPQPRAFPRCFALLAAMAVPIWFFNRAFGTNFMFLMRAGEGNPLKLFERFGSHLLGYPVLLAVVFVVMYLLLRVLRRRTALPAGK
;
A
#
# COMPACT_ATOMS: atom_id res chain seq x y z
N MET A 1 19.69 -12.03 -17.36
CA MET A 1 18.65 -11.85 -16.30
C MET A 1 19.00 -12.72 -15.07
N THR A 2 20.22 -12.62 -14.59
CA THR A 2 20.80 -13.55 -13.60
C THR A 2 20.12 -13.47 -12.20
N TYR A 3 19.44 -12.37 -11.87
CA TYR A 3 18.88 -12.14 -10.53
C TYR A 3 17.36 -11.89 -10.51
N PHE A 4 16.66 -12.28 -11.56
CA PHE A 4 15.23 -11.95 -11.70
C PHE A 4 14.37 -12.62 -10.63
N TRP A 5 14.64 -13.89 -10.28
CA TRP A 5 13.88 -14.69 -9.30
C TRP A 5 14.53 -14.77 -7.91
N GLU A 6 15.62 -14.02 -7.68
CA GLU A 6 16.30 -13.99 -6.38
C GLU A 6 15.52 -13.14 -5.38
N THR A 7 15.74 -13.41 -4.10
CA THR A 7 15.19 -12.63 -2.98
C THR A 7 16.32 -11.91 -2.25
N VAL A 8 15.99 -11.09 -1.27
CA VAL A 8 16.99 -10.41 -0.42
C VAL A 8 17.87 -11.37 0.38
N ASP A 9 17.39 -12.60 0.59
CA ASP A 9 18.09 -13.62 1.35
C ASP A 9 19.09 -14.41 0.48
N THR A 10 18.97 -14.36 -0.84
CA THR A 10 19.77 -15.16 -1.77
C THR A 10 20.65 -14.32 -2.70
N ILE A 11 20.40 -13.01 -2.80
CA ILE A 11 21.15 -12.13 -3.70
C ILE A 11 22.49 -11.71 -3.10
N ALA A 12 23.49 -11.51 -3.97
CA ALA A 12 24.77 -10.94 -3.55
C ALA A 12 24.59 -9.49 -3.07
N PRO A 13 25.42 -9.01 -2.11
CA PRO A 13 25.36 -7.64 -1.63
C PRO A 13 25.70 -6.63 -2.75
N ASP A 14 25.28 -5.38 -2.54
CA ASP A 14 25.60 -4.21 -3.37
C ASP A 14 25.09 -4.22 -4.83
N ILE A 15 24.07 -5.04 -5.13
CA ILE A 15 23.44 -5.10 -6.47
C ILE A 15 22.25 -4.14 -6.60
N GLY A 16 21.71 -3.68 -5.47
CA GLY A 16 20.50 -2.86 -5.38
C GLY A 16 20.67 -1.42 -5.87
N TRP A 17 19.74 -0.59 -5.47
CA TRP A 17 19.69 0.83 -5.83
C TRP A 17 19.41 1.69 -4.59
N PRO A 18 19.96 2.93 -4.53
CA PRO A 18 19.73 3.81 -3.38
C PRO A 18 18.32 4.39 -3.39
N HIS A 19 17.73 4.55 -2.19
CA HIS A 19 16.50 5.32 -2.02
C HIS A 19 16.71 6.74 -2.58
N PHE A 20 15.69 7.24 -3.30
CA PHE A 20 15.71 8.53 -3.98
C PHE A 20 16.83 8.67 -5.03
N GLY A 21 17.46 7.56 -5.42
CA GLY A 21 18.38 7.54 -6.58
C GLY A 21 17.62 7.68 -7.92
N PRO A 22 18.35 7.82 -9.04
CA PRO A 22 17.75 8.11 -10.35
C PRO A 22 16.67 7.11 -10.78
N PHE A 23 16.88 5.81 -10.54
CA PHE A 23 15.89 4.77 -10.84
C PHE A 23 14.61 4.98 -10.01
N HIS A 24 14.75 5.14 -8.69
CA HIS A 24 13.61 5.32 -7.80
C HIS A 24 12.80 6.58 -8.14
N LEU A 25 13.49 7.71 -8.36
CA LEU A 25 12.84 8.97 -8.74
C LEU A 25 12.12 8.86 -10.09
N ALA A 26 12.71 8.16 -11.06
CA ALA A 26 12.08 7.91 -12.35
C ALA A 26 10.78 7.08 -12.20
N VAL A 27 10.80 6.01 -11.40
CA VAL A 27 9.60 5.21 -11.12
C VAL A 27 8.52 6.04 -10.43
N LEU A 28 8.88 6.84 -9.42
CA LEU A 28 7.93 7.73 -8.73
C LEU A 28 7.32 8.76 -9.68
N ALA A 29 8.13 9.37 -10.56
CA ALA A 29 7.65 10.33 -11.56
C ALA A 29 6.68 9.67 -12.56
N VAL A 30 7.02 8.48 -13.07
CA VAL A 30 6.13 7.71 -13.96
C VAL A 30 4.80 7.39 -13.26
N PHE A 31 4.84 6.93 -12.02
CA PHE A 31 3.62 6.59 -11.28
C PHE A 31 2.78 7.81 -10.93
N LEU A 32 3.41 8.96 -10.64
CA LEU A 32 2.68 10.21 -10.43
C LEU A 32 1.92 10.63 -11.70
N LEU A 33 2.59 10.60 -12.85
CA LEU A 33 2.00 10.95 -14.14
C LEU A 33 0.89 9.96 -14.54
N LEU A 34 1.20 8.66 -14.47
CA LEU A 34 0.24 7.60 -14.77
C LEU A 34 -0.98 7.67 -13.84
N GLY A 35 -0.75 7.87 -12.53
CA GLY A 35 -1.81 8.03 -11.54
C GLY A 35 -2.71 9.23 -11.84
N ALA A 36 -2.13 10.38 -12.23
CA ALA A 36 -2.90 11.55 -12.64
C ALA A 36 -3.77 11.26 -13.88
N VAL A 37 -3.20 10.61 -14.91
CA VAL A 37 -3.93 10.24 -16.13
C VAL A 37 -5.08 9.26 -15.81
N LEU A 38 -4.80 8.21 -15.02
CA LEU A 38 -5.80 7.20 -14.66
C LEU A 38 -6.91 7.77 -13.77
N CYS A 39 -6.57 8.64 -12.80
CA CYS A 39 -7.57 9.33 -11.98
C CYS A 39 -8.47 10.24 -12.84
N ARG A 40 -7.89 11.02 -13.77
CA ARG A 40 -8.69 11.83 -14.71
C ARG A 40 -9.59 10.96 -15.58
N GLY A 41 -9.04 9.87 -16.12
CA GLY A 41 -9.81 8.90 -16.90
C GLY A 41 -10.99 8.33 -16.10
N TYR A 42 -10.73 7.87 -14.86
CA TYR A 42 -11.78 7.36 -13.97
C TYR A 42 -12.90 8.39 -13.70
N CYS A 43 -12.52 9.65 -13.45
CA CYS A 43 -13.49 10.72 -13.22
C CYS A 43 -14.40 10.99 -14.42
N GLY A 44 -13.95 10.75 -15.64
CA GLY A 44 -14.72 10.89 -16.87
C GLY A 44 -15.59 9.68 -17.26
N MET A 45 -15.44 8.54 -16.55
CA MET A 45 -16.18 7.31 -16.87
C MET A 45 -17.63 7.38 -16.41
N ASP A 46 -18.52 6.71 -17.15
CA ASP A 46 -19.89 6.39 -16.71
C ASP A 46 -19.89 5.34 -15.58
N THR A 47 -21.04 5.15 -14.94
CA THR A 47 -21.20 4.27 -13.78
C THR A 47 -20.80 2.82 -14.06
N ASP A 48 -21.11 2.30 -15.26
CA ASP A 48 -20.80 0.92 -15.61
C ASP A 48 -19.32 0.73 -15.91
N LYS A 49 -18.69 1.70 -16.58
CA LYS A 49 -17.23 1.69 -16.79
C LYS A 49 -16.49 1.80 -15.48
N ARG A 50 -16.91 2.68 -14.53
CA ARG A 50 -16.33 2.77 -13.19
C ARG A 50 -16.45 1.46 -12.42
N ARG A 51 -17.62 0.77 -12.49
CA ARG A 51 -17.79 -0.55 -11.86
C ARG A 51 -16.82 -1.58 -12.43
N ARG A 52 -16.65 -1.63 -13.76
CA ARG A 52 -15.69 -2.52 -14.42
C ARG A 52 -14.26 -2.17 -14.05
N TRP A 53 -13.90 -0.90 -14.02
CA TRP A 53 -12.58 -0.43 -13.64
C TRP A 53 -12.22 -0.85 -12.20
N ARG A 54 -13.11 -0.66 -11.22
CA ARG A 54 -12.87 -1.10 -9.84
C ARG A 54 -12.58 -2.59 -9.74
N ARG A 55 -13.37 -3.41 -10.42
CA ARG A 55 -13.18 -4.87 -10.45
C ARG A 55 -11.90 -5.26 -11.17
N MET A 56 -11.55 -4.57 -12.25
CA MET A 56 -10.31 -4.79 -12.98
C MET A 56 -9.09 -4.49 -12.08
N VAL A 57 -9.06 -3.36 -11.38
CA VAL A 57 -7.96 -3.04 -10.46
C VAL A 57 -7.85 -4.07 -9.34
N ALA A 58 -8.99 -4.52 -8.79
CA ALA A 58 -8.99 -5.58 -7.77
C ALA A 58 -8.44 -6.92 -8.31
N LEU A 59 -8.79 -7.30 -9.54
CA LEU A 59 -8.27 -8.49 -10.19
C LEU A 59 -6.78 -8.37 -10.51
N LEU A 60 -6.32 -7.20 -10.96
CA LEU A 60 -4.89 -6.93 -11.18
C LEU A 60 -4.08 -7.05 -9.89
N LEU A 61 -4.59 -6.53 -8.76
CA LEU A 61 -3.96 -6.68 -7.46
C LEU A 61 -3.83 -8.15 -7.04
N VAL A 62 -4.88 -8.94 -7.21
CA VAL A 62 -4.85 -10.38 -6.91
C VAL A 62 -3.89 -11.11 -7.86
N ALA A 63 -3.90 -10.78 -9.15
CA ALA A 63 -2.99 -11.37 -10.13
C ALA A 63 -1.52 -11.04 -9.83
N ASP A 64 -1.25 -9.80 -9.37
CA ASP A 64 0.09 -9.37 -8.99
C ASP A 64 0.59 -10.09 -7.72
N GLU A 65 -0.28 -10.35 -6.73
CA GLU A 65 0.05 -11.18 -5.57
C GLU A 65 0.35 -12.63 -5.97
N LEU A 66 -0.46 -13.21 -6.88
CA LEU A 66 -0.21 -14.54 -7.42
C LEU A 66 1.08 -14.60 -8.26
N PHE A 67 1.42 -13.54 -8.97
CA PHE A 67 2.70 -13.42 -9.68
C PHE A 67 3.89 -13.47 -8.71
N LYS A 68 3.80 -12.76 -7.58
CA LYS A 68 4.80 -12.83 -6.51
C LYS A 68 4.94 -14.26 -5.97
N ASP A 69 3.82 -14.90 -5.62
CA ASP A 69 3.83 -16.26 -5.07
C ASP A 69 4.39 -17.28 -6.08
N PHE A 70 4.00 -17.15 -7.35
CA PHE A 70 4.59 -17.95 -8.43
C PHE A 70 6.10 -17.74 -8.54
N GLY A 71 6.57 -16.49 -8.48
CA GLY A 71 8.00 -16.18 -8.56
C GLY A 71 8.81 -16.77 -7.41
N LEU A 72 8.26 -16.74 -6.19
CA LEU A 72 8.87 -17.35 -5.00
C LEU A 72 8.96 -18.88 -5.12
N LEU A 73 7.89 -19.52 -5.59
CA LEU A 73 7.85 -20.98 -5.79
C LEU A 73 8.80 -21.39 -6.94
N TYR A 74 8.78 -20.69 -8.06
CA TYR A 74 9.62 -20.98 -9.21
C TYR A 74 11.11 -20.78 -8.91
N GLY A 75 11.46 -19.72 -8.17
CA GLY A 75 12.82 -19.45 -7.69
C GLY A 75 13.28 -20.36 -6.56
N GLY A 76 12.41 -21.19 -5.97
CA GLY A 76 12.73 -22.03 -4.82
C GLY A 76 12.93 -21.26 -3.51
N ASN A 77 12.44 -20.01 -3.45
CA ASN A 77 12.69 -19.05 -2.37
C ASN A 77 11.46 -18.84 -1.46
N PHE A 78 10.45 -19.67 -1.57
CA PHE A 78 9.24 -19.53 -0.73
C PHE A 78 9.55 -19.85 0.74
N SER A 79 9.20 -18.90 1.61
CA SER A 79 9.26 -19.08 3.06
C SER A 79 8.00 -18.49 3.74
N LEU A 80 7.86 -18.72 5.04
CA LEU A 80 6.74 -18.17 5.81
C LEU A 80 6.73 -16.64 5.85
N ASP A 81 7.88 -15.97 5.67
CA ASP A 81 7.99 -14.51 5.64
C ASP A 81 7.31 -13.86 4.43
N TYR A 82 6.99 -14.64 3.40
CA TYR A 82 6.33 -14.17 2.19
C TYR A 82 4.81 -14.40 2.16
N LEU A 83 4.23 -14.94 3.24
CA LEU A 83 2.78 -15.07 3.35
C LEU A 83 2.08 -13.70 3.26
N PRO A 84 0.83 -13.62 2.75
CA PRO A 84 0.12 -12.35 2.53
C PRO A 84 -0.43 -11.75 3.84
N LEU A 85 0.42 -11.61 4.87
CA LEU A 85 0.07 -11.08 6.19
C LEU A 85 0.59 -9.65 6.42
N HIS A 86 1.33 -9.07 5.48
CA HIS A 86 1.63 -7.65 5.49
C HIS A 86 0.36 -6.84 5.22
N LEU A 87 0.31 -5.61 5.74
CA LEU A 87 -0.84 -4.70 5.56
C LEU A 87 -1.17 -4.46 4.08
N CYS A 88 -0.16 -4.40 3.21
CA CYS A 88 -0.36 -4.26 1.75
C CYS A 88 -1.10 -5.46 1.16
N SER A 89 -0.69 -6.69 1.46
CA SER A 89 -1.35 -7.90 0.97
C SER A 89 -2.78 -8.03 1.51
N ILE A 90 -3.00 -7.70 2.80
CA ILE A 90 -4.35 -7.65 3.37
C ILE A 90 -5.23 -6.62 2.64
N ASN A 91 -4.68 -5.46 2.30
CA ASN A 91 -5.40 -4.43 1.55
C ASN A 91 -5.80 -4.87 0.14
N ILE A 92 -5.10 -5.80 -0.49
CA ILE A 92 -5.52 -6.42 -1.77
C ILE A 92 -6.90 -7.05 -1.60
N PHE A 93 -7.07 -7.88 -0.55
CA PHE A 93 -8.34 -8.54 -0.26
C PHE A 93 -9.43 -7.56 0.18
N LEU A 94 -9.08 -6.51 0.94
CA LEU A 94 -10.02 -5.47 1.32
C LEU A 94 -10.49 -4.64 0.11
N ILE A 95 -9.61 -4.34 -0.84
CA ILE A 95 -9.99 -3.71 -2.12
C ILE A 95 -10.85 -4.65 -2.95
N ALA A 96 -10.52 -5.94 -3.00
CA ALA A 96 -11.38 -6.91 -3.67
C ALA A 96 -12.78 -6.91 -3.05
N LEU A 97 -12.89 -7.02 -1.73
CA LEU A 97 -14.19 -6.94 -1.04
C LEU A 97 -14.91 -5.63 -1.36
N HIS A 98 -14.20 -4.49 -1.32
CA HIS A 98 -14.78 -3.18 -1.62
C HIS A 98 -15.25 -3.06 -3.07
N ALA A 99 -14.53 -3.63 -4.04
CA ALA A 99 -14.91 -3.56 -5.46
C ALA A 99 -16.25 -4.23 -5.77
N TRP A 100 -16.66 -5.24 -4.98
CA TRP A 100 -17.92 -5.98 -5.15
C TRP A 100 -19.00 -5.57 -4.17
N ARG A 101 -18.69 -5.37 -2.87
CA ARG A 101 -19.68 -5.19 -1.79
C ARG A 101 -19.82 -3.75 -1.28
N ARG A 102 -18.78 -2.93 -1.42
CA ARG A 102 -18.71 -1.51 -1.02
C ARG A 102 -19.13 -1.24 0.43
N PRO A 103 -18.57 -1.94 1.43
CA PRO A 103 -18.87 -1.62 2.83
C PRO A 103 -18.36 -0.21 3.18
N LYS A 104 -19.21 0.64 3.77
CA LYS A 104 -18.87 2.03 4.10
C LYS A 104 -17.67 2.19 5.05
N LEU A 105 -17.42 1.21 5.93
CA LEU A 105 -16.23 1.23 6.78
C LEU A 105 -14.96 1.16 5.94
N LEU A 106 -14.97 0.40 4.83
CA LEU A 106 -13.82 0.29 3.95
C LEU A 106 -13.55 1.59 3.17
N ASP A 107 -14.54 2.43 2.89
CA ASP A 107 -14.30 3.76 2.33
C ASP A 107 -13.33 4.54 3.22
N THR A 108 -13.58 4.52 4.54
CA THR A 108 -12.73 5.21 5.51
C THR A 108 -11.39 4.51 5.69
N PHE A 109 -11.38 3.19 5.79
CA PHE A 109 -10.16 2.41 5.99
C PHE A 109 -9.20 2.54 4.79
N LEU A 110 -9.69 2.37 3.58
CA LEU A 110 -8.88 2.46 2.37
C LEU A 110 -8.33 3.88 2.16
N TYR A 111 -9.08 4.91 2.53
CA TYR A 111 -8.61 6.28 2.44
C TYR A 111 -7.59 6.63 3.53
N PHE A 112 -7.87 6.36 4.81
CA PHE A 112 -7.04 6.80 5.93
C PHE A 112 -5.90 5.83 6.28
N VAL A 113 -5.96 4.58 5.86
CA VAL A 113 -4.95 3.55 6.18
C VAL A 113 -4.26 3.04 4.93
N CYS A 114 -5.00 2.51 3.95
CA CYS A 114 -4.41 1.88 2.77
C CYS A 114 -3.65 2.91 1.91
N LEU A 115 -4.29 4.03 1.54
CA LEU A 115 -3.68 5.05 0.68
C LEU A 115 -2.35 5.60 1.24
N PRO A 116 -2.28 6.11 2.47
CA PRO A 116 -1.02 6.63 2.99
C PRO A 116 0.03 5.54 3.23
N ALA A 117 -0.37 4.32 3.63
CA ALA A 117 0.56 3.21 3.78
C ALA A 117 1.19 2.81 2.44
N ALA A 118 0.40 2.76 1.37
CA ALA A 118 0.88 2.49 0.02
C ALA A 118 1.83 3.60 -0.49
N CYS A 119 1.49 4.87 -0.25
CA CYS A 119 2.39 6.00 -0.55
C CYS A 119 3.70 5.91 0.23
N ALA A 120 3.66 5.56 1.53
CA ALA A 120 4.86 5.38 2.34
C ALA A 120 5.75 4.25 1.81
N ALA A 121 5.16 3.13 1.39
CA ALA A 121 5.90 2.01 0.80
C ALA A 121 6.52 2.33 -0.57
N LEU A 122 5.88 3.20 -1.36
CA LEU A 122 6.48 3.72 -2.60
C LEU A 122 7.67 4.64 -2.31
N LEU A 123 7.62 5.43 -1.24
CA LEU A 123 8.69 6.36 -0.86
C LEU A 123 9.85 5.65 -0.12
N PHE A 124 9.57 4.59 0.63
CA PHE A 124 10.53 3.84 1.44
C PHE A 124 10.46 2.34 1.14
N PRO A 125 10.76 1.92 -0.11
CA PRO A 125 10.67 0.53 -0.50
C PRO A 125 11.70 -0.36 0.20
N THR A 126 11.26 -1.47 0.77
CA THR A 126 12.13 -2.43 1.48
C THR A 126 12.92 -3.33 0.53
N TRP A 127 12.57 -3.36 -0.76
CA TRP A 127 13.20 -4.19 -1.78
C TRP A 127 14.33 -3.49 -2.55
N ALA A 128 14.80 -2.36 -2.07
CA ALA A 128 15.92 -1.61 -2.65
C ALA A 128 17.25 -2.39 -2.77
N PRO A 129 17.54 -3.43 -1.95
CA PRO A 129 18.70 -4.29 -2.16
C PRO A 129 18.64 -5.15 -3.43
N LEU A 130 17.49 -5.33 -4.04
CA LEU A 130 17.29 -6.12 -5.27
C LEU A 130 17.49 -5.26 -6.53
N PRO A 131 17.91 -5.84 -7.67
CA PRO A 131 18.08 -5.08 -8.90
C PRO A 131 16.74 -4.57 -9.46
N PRO A 132 16.72 -3.48 -10.24
CA PRO A 132 15.50 -2.84 -10.76
C PRO A 132 14.51 -3.76 -11.46
N LEU A 133 15.00 -4.76 -12.19
CA LEU A 133 14.17 -5.71 -12.95
C LEU A 133 13.94 -7.04 -12.20
N ASN A 134 14.09 -7.05 -10.88
CA ASN A 134 13.72 -8.21 -10.05
C ASN A 134 12.19 -8.29 -9.88
N PHE A 135 11.64 -9.52 -9.84
CA PHE A 135 10.19 -9.75 -9.74
C PHE A 135 9.57 -9.16 -8.47
N MET A 136 10.28 -9.18 -7.33
CA MET A 136 9.82 -8.58 -6.07
C MET A 136 9.78 -7.05 -6.14
N VAL A 137 10.74 -6.43 -6.85
CA VAL A 137 10.75 -4.98 -7.07
C VAL A 137 9.56 -4.58 -7.96
N ILE A 138 9.34 -5.31 -9.07
CA ILE A 138 8.21 -5.09 -9.97
C ILE A 138 6.89 -5.25 -9.21
N HIS A 139 6.71 -6.38 -8.50
CA HIS A 139 5.55 -6.62 -7.65
C HIS A 139 5.35 -5.47 -6.64
N SER A 140 6.38 -5.14 -5.87
CA SER A 140 6.27 -4.12 -4.82
C SER A 140 5.81 -2.77 -5.36
N PHE A 141 6.42 -2.29 -6.44
CA PHE A 141 6.03 -1.02 -7.05
C PHE A 141 4.62 -1.08 -7.64
N THR A 142 4.27 -2.16 -8.33
CA THR A 142 2.96 -2.32 -8.97
C THR A 142 1.84 -2.41 -7.92
N VAL A 143 2.00 -3.26 -6.91
CA VAL A 143 0.97 -3.43 -5.87
C VAL A 143 0.74 -2.13 -5.11
N HIS A 144 1.80 -1.43 -4.67
CA HIS A 144 1.63 -0.21 -3.90
C HIS A 144 1.08 0.94 -4.75
N PHE A 145 1.45 1.02 -6.04
CA PHE A 145 0.82 1.96 -6.97
C PHE A 145 -0.70 1.72 -7.10
N LEU A 146 -1.13 0.48 -7.30
CA LEU A 146 -2.55 0.14 -7.43
C LEU A 146 -3.31 0.32 -6.12
N LEU A 147 -2.69 0.00 -4.96
CA LEU A 147 -3.25 0.23 -3.62
C LEU A 147 -3.46 1.73 -3.35
N ALA A 148 -2.59 2.61 -3.84
CA ALA A 148 -2.75 4.05 -3.74
C ALA A 148 -3.77 4.60 -4.75
N LEU A 149 -3.69 4.15 -6.00
CA LEU A 149 -4.53 4.59 -7.11
C LEU A 149 -6.02 4.35 -6.84
N TYR A 150 -6.37 3.18 -6.32
CA TYR A 150 -7.76 2.76 -6.13
C TYR A 150 -8.54 3.73 -5.21
N PRO A 151 -8.16 3.92 -3.94
CA PRO A 151 -8.89 4.84 -3.06
C PRO A 151 -8.77 6.29 -3.51
N LEU A 152 -7.66 6.71 -4.10
CA LEU A 152 -7.48 8.08 -4.60
C LEU A 152 -8.47 8.39 -5.72
N ALA A 153 -8.55 7.54 -6.76
CA ALA A 153 -9.44 7.74 -7.89
C ALA A 153 -10.92 7.79 -7.47
N LEU A 154 -11.33 6.88 -6.57
CA LEU A 154 -12.70 6.82 -6.08
C LEU A 154 -13.05 8.04 -5.22
N THR A 155 -12.13 8.51 -4.38
CA THR A 155 -12.34 9.69 -3.55
C THR A 155 -12.43 10.97 -4.39
N LEU A 156 -11.53 11.12 -5.38
CA LEU A 156 -11.55 12.26 -6.30
C LEU A 156 -12.87 12.37 -7.09
N ARG A 157 -13.46 11.24 -7.46
CA ARG A 157 -14.75 11.20 -8.17
C ARG A 157 -15.96 11.34 -7.24
N GLY A 158 -15.78 11.09 -5.92
CA GLY A 158 -16.88 11.03 -4.96
C GLY A 158 -17.59 9.65 -4.94
N ASP A 159 -16.98 8.62 -5.48
CA ASP A 159 -17.46 7.23 -5.40
C ASP A 159 -17.15 6.56 -4.05
N MET A 160 -16.23 7.13 -3.27
CA MET A 160 -15.99 6.83 -1.86
C MET A 160 -16.30 8.06 -1.01
N ASP A 161 -16.87 7.82 0.17
CA ASP A 161 -17.16 8.87 1.18
C ASP A 161 -16.48 8.54 2.51
N PRO A 162 -15.16 8.78 2.64
CA PRO A 162 -14.44 8.54 3.88
C PRO A 162 -14.99 9.39 5.01
N GLN A 163 -15.36 8.76 6.13
CA GLN A 163 -15.95 9.43 7.30
C GLN A 163 -14.92 9.54 8.43
N PRO A 164 -14.37 10.74 8.75
CA PRO A 164 -13.39 10.87 9.84
C PRO A 164 -13.90 10.35 11.19
N ARG A 165 -15.20 10.44 11.43
CA ARG A 165 -15.84 9.90 12.66
C ARG A 165 -15.76 8.38 12.78
N ALA A 166 -15.56 7.67 11.65
CA ALA A 166 -15.40 6.22 11.65
C ALA A 166 -13.94 5.77 11.86
N PHE A 167 -12.99 6.71 11.98
CA PHE A 167 -11.58 6.39 12.19
C PHE A 167 -11.29 5.47 13.39
N PRO A 168 -11.93 5.65 14.57
CA PRO A 168 -11.75 4.71 15.68
C PRO A 168 -12.13 3.26 15.32
N ARG A 169 -13.16 3.07 14.48
CA ARG A 169 -13.55 1.73 13.97
C ARG A 169 -12.52 1.18 12.99
N CYS A 170 -11.89 2.04 12.17
CA CYS A 170 -10.79 1.64 11.29
C CYS A 170 -9.56 1.23 12.10
N PHE A 171 -9.26 1.94 13.18
CA PHE A 171 -8.20 1.56 14.11
C PHE A 171 -8.50 0.23 14.80
N ALA A 172 -9.73 0.00 15.24
CA ALA A 172 -10.15 -1.28 15.83
C ALA A 172 -10.02 -2.43 14.81
N LEU A 173 -10.37 -2.20 13.54
CA LEU A 173 -10.16 -3.18 12.46
C LEU A 173 -8.67 -3.47 12.25
N LEU A 174 -7.84 -2.43 12.21
CA LEU A 174 -6.38 -2.59 12.09
C LEU A 174 -5.80 -3.38 13.27
N ALA A 175 -6.22 -3.06 14.50
CA ALA A 175 -5.80 -3.79 15.70
C ALA A 175 -6.29 -5.24 15.69
N ALA A 176 -7.52 -5.49 15.25
CA ALA A 176 -8.07 -6.86 15.12
C ALA A 176 -7.27 -7.72 14.12
N MET A 177 -6.65 -7.11 13.11
CA MET A 177 -5.72 -7.78 12.20
C MET A 177 -4.31 -7.91 12.80
N ALA A 178 -3.81 -6.85 13.43
CA ALA A 178 -2.44 -6.81 13.94
C ALA A 178 -2.21 -7.75 15.13
N VAL A 179 -3.21 -7.92 16.02
CA VAL A 179 -3.08 -8.78 17.21
C VAL A 179 -2.81 -10.26 16.84
N PRO A 180 -3.63 -10.94 16.02
CA PRO A 180 -3.32 -12.31 15.62
C PRO A 180 -2.00 -12.41 14.84
N ILE A 181 -1.67 -11.42 14.01
CA ILE A 181 -0.40 -11.37 13.28
C ILE A 181 0.79 -11.24 14.24
N TRP A 182 0.65 -10.49 15.31
CA TRP A 182 1.68 -10.39 16.35
C TRP A 182 1.96 -11.75 17.00
N PHE A 183 0.92 -12.53 17.34
CA PHE A 183 1.07 -13.88 17.85
C PHE A 183 1.71 -14.83 16.82
N PHE A 184 1.30 -14.72 15.54
CA PHE A 184 1.91 -15.46 14.46
C PHE A 184 3.41 -15.17 14.33
N ASN A 185 3.78 -13.87 14.30
CA ASN A 185 5.17 -13.46 14.26
C ASN A 185 6.00 -14.03 15.40
N ARG A 186 5.44 -14.04 16.62
CA ARG A 186 6.13 -14.62 17.79
C ARG A 186 6.30 -16.13 17.68
N ALA A 187 5.31 -16.83 17.15
CA ALA A 187 5.34 -18.28 17.04
C ALA A 187 6.31 -18.78 15.95
N PHE A 188 6.40 -18.04 14.84
CA PHE A 188 7.15 -18.47 13.65
C PHE A 188 8.41 -17.65 13.35
N GLY A 189 8.76 -16.66 14.18
CA GLY A 189 9.96 -15.81 14.01
C GLY A 189 9.85 -14.81 12.86
N THR A 190 8.66 -14.59 12.30
CA THR A 190 8.41 -13.66 11.19
C THR A 190 8.28 -12.21 11.66
N ASN A 191 8.14 -11.25 10.71
CA ASN A 191 8.03 -9.82 11.05
C ASN A 191 6.96 -9.09 10.23
N PHE A 192 5.81 -9.72 10.04
CA PHE A 192 4.69 -9.08 9.32
C PHE A 192 4.26 -7.78 10.00
N MET A 193 3.89 -6.80 9.17
CA MET A 193 3.49 -5.45 9.60
C MET A 193 4.56 -4.73 10.45
N PHE A 194 5.82 -5.20 10.43
CA PHE A 194 6.94 -4.69 11.25
C PHE A 194 6.63 -4.64 12.76
N LEU A 195 5.85 -5.61 13.26
CA LEU A 195 5.41 -5.63 14.66
C LEU A 195 6.51 -6.10 15.62
N MET A 196 7.53 -6.81 15.13
CA MET A 196 8.62 -7.34 15.97
C MET A 196 9.85 -6.44 15.94
N ARG A 197 10.20 -5.87 14.78
CA ARG A 197 11.34 -4.98 14.58
C ARG A 197 11.07 -4.01 13.42
N ALA A 198 11.63 -2.82 13.47
CA ALA A 198 11.64 -1.91 12.32
C ALA A 198 12.56 -2.48 11.23
N GLY A 199 12.11 -2.45 9.97
CA GLY A 199 12.95 -2.78 8.82
C GLY A 199 13.99 -1.68 8.54
N GLU A 200 15.07 -2.04 7.85
CA GLU A 200 16.06 -1.06 7.38
C GLU A 200 15.38 -0.02 6.45
N GLY A 201 15.74 1.25 6.64
CA GLY A 201 15.11 2.36 5.90
C GLY A 201 13.69 2.72 6.33
N ASN A 202 13.08 1.97 7.26
CA ASN A 202 11.74 2.26 7.75
C ASN A 202 11.74 3.44 8.74
N PRO A 203 10.86 4.46 8.58
CA PRO A 203 10.75 5.57 9.52
C PRO A 203 10.51 5.17 10.98
N LEU A 204 9.93 3.99 11.24
CA LEU A 204 9.74 3.44 12.59
C LEU A 204 11.06 3.21 13.33
N LYS A 205 12.17 3.00 12.63
CA LYS A 205 13.51 2.81 13.23
C LYS A 205 13.94 4.04 14.05
N LEU A 206 13.45 5.23 13.69
CA LEU A 206 13.73 6.44 14.46
C LEU A 206 13.25 6.35 15.91
N PHE A 207 12.15 5.61 16.15
CA PHE A 207 11.54 5.46 17.47
C PHE A 207 12.23 4.42 18.34
N GLU A 208 13.10 3.58 17.80
CA GLU A 208 13.93 2.65 18.61
C GLU A 208 14.81 3.40 19.61
N ARG A 209 15.20 4.65 19.29
CA ARG A 209 15.94 5.53 20.20
C ARG A 209 15.16 5.90 21.47
N PHE A 210 13.83 5.77 21.45
CA PHE A 210 12.94 6.04 22.56
C PHE A 210 12.47 4.77 23.28
N GLY A 211 13.12 3.64 23.01
CA GLY A 211 12.89 2.37 23.68
C GLY A 211 12.14 1.30 22.86
N SER A 212 11.29 1.70 21.90
CA SER A 212 10.62 0.74 21.02
C SER A 212 10.12 1.41 19.75
N HIS A 213 10.33 0.76 18.59
CA HIS A 213 9.77 1.19 17.31
C HIS A 213 8.21 1.21 17.33
N LEU A 214 7.58 0.41 18.20
CA LEU A 214 6.12 0.37 18.35
C LEU A 214 5.54 1.71 18.82
N LEU A 215 6.30 2.54 19.54
CA LEU A 215 5.89 3.89 19.92
C LEU A 215 5.70 4.81 18.71
N GLY A 216 6.31 4.47 17.58
CA GLY A 216 6.14 5.20 16.33
C GLY A 216 4.74 5.04 15.73
N TYR A 217 4.05 3.92 15.95
CA TYR A 217 2.74 3.68 15.33
C TYR A 217 1.67 4.69 15.74
N PRO A 218 1.42 4.98 17.03
CA PRO A 218 0.45 6.00 17.43
C PRO A 218 0.79 7.38 16.86
N VAL A 219 2.08 7.74 16.87
CA VAL A 219 2.54 9.04 16.35
C VAL A 219 2.33 9.14 14.84
N LEU A 220 2.76 8.12 14.08
CA LEU A 220 2.56 8.08 12.63
C LEU A 220 1.08 8.05 12.27
N LEU A 221 0.26 7.29 12.98
CA LEU A 221 -1.18 7.24 12.76
C LEU A 221 -1.83 8.61 13.02
N ALA A 222 -1.43 9.32 14.07
CA ALA A 222 -1.93 10.65 14.36
C ALA A 222 -1.55 11.65 13.26
N VAL A 223 -0.27 11.67 12.84
CA VAL A 223 0.22 12.54 11.77
C VAL A 223 -0.50 12.23 10.45
N VAL A 224 -0.55 10.96 10.07
CA VAL A 224 -1.22 10.51 8.85
C VAL A 224 -2.70 10.88 8.89
N PHE A 225 -3.39 10.66 10.01
CA PHE A 225 -4.79 11.05 10.16
C PHE A 225 -4.99 12.55 9.93
N VAL A 226 -4.18 13.40 10.55
CA VAL A 226 -4.28 14.87 10.37
C VAL A 226 -4.05 15.26 8.91
N VAL A 227 -3.00 14.75 8.28
CA VAL A 227 -2.69 15.04 6.88
C VAL A 227 -3.83 14.59 5.96
N MET A 228 -4.30 13.36 6.12
CA MET A 228 -5.38 12.81 5.31
C MET A 228 -6.72 13.52 5.56
N TYR A 229 -6.98 13.94 6.80
CA TYR A 229 -8.16 14.74 7.14
C TYR A 229 -8.14 16.11 6.45
N LEU A 230 -6.99 16.81 6.49
CA LEU A 230 -6.84 18.10 5.81
C LEU A 230 -6.99 17.95 4.29
N LEU A 231 -6.37 16.92 3.72
CA LEU A 231 -6.51 16.61 2.29
C LEU A 231 -7.99 16.34 1.92
N LEU A 232 -8.69 15.54 2.70
CA LEU A 232 -10.12 15.27 2.49
C LEU A 232 -10.96 16.56 2.52
N ARG A 233 -10.68 17.48 3.46
CA ARG A 233 -11.36 18.77 3.53
C ARG A 233 -11.12 19.61 2.27
N VAL A 234 -9.89 19.64 1.77
CA VAL A 234 -9.55 20.37 0.52
C VAL A 234 -10.29 19.75 -0.68
N LEU A 235 -10.27 18.42 -0.79
CA LEU A 235 -10.96 17.71 -1.86
C LEU A 235 -12.47 17.97 -1.84
N ARG A 236 -13.11 17.87 -0.69
CA ARG A 236 -14.56 18.14 -0.53
C ARG A 236 -14.94 19.57 -0.85
N ARG A 237 -14.10 20.56 -0.51
CA ARG A 237 -14.35 21.96 -0.89
C ARG A 237 -14.32 22.16 -2.40
N ARG A 238 -13.38 21.49 -3.11
CA ARG A 238 -13.28 21.61 -4.58
C ARG A 238 -14.46 20.97 -5.30
N THR A 239 -14.99 19.85 -4.77
CA THR A 239 -16.17 19.19 -5.35
C THR A 239 -17.48 19.88 -5.02
N ALA A 240 -17.53 20.68 -3.94
CA ALA A 240 -18.71 21.46 -3.54
C ALA A 240 -18.82 22.82 -4.25
N LEU A 241 -17.75 23.32 -4.88
CA LEU A 241 -17.81 24.51 -5.72
C LEU A 241 -18.52 24.13 -7.04
N PRO A 242 -19.63 24.82 -7.42
CA PRO A 242 -20.26 24.61 -8.71
C PRO A 242 -19.20 24.84 -9.79
N ALA A 243 -19.12 23.91 -10.75
CA ALA A 243 -18.33 24.13 -11.95
C ALA A 243 -18.80 25.47 -12.55
N GLY A 244 -17.95 26.48 -12.49
CA GLY A 244 -18.25 27.81 -12.96
C GLY A 244 -18.84 27.75 -14.35
N LYS A 245 -19.93 28.51 -14.53
CA LYS A 245 -20.65 28.71 -15.79
C LYS A 245 -19.71 29.18 -16.87
#